data_08d01dc3c08e6577c28765fbed7ad1cc
#
_entry.id   08d01dc3c08e6577c28765fbed7ad1cc
#
_cell.length_a   1.000
_cell.length_b   1.000
_cell.length_c   1.000
_cell.angle_alpha   90.00
_cell.angle_beta   90.00
_cell.angle_gamma   90.00
#
_symmetry.space_group_name_H-M   'P 1'
#
loop_
_entity.id
_entity.type
_entity.pdbx_description
1 polymer ?
#
loop_
_entity_poly.entity_id
_entity_poly.type
_entity_poly.pdbx_seq_one_letter_code
_entity_poly.pdbx_strand_id
1 'polypeptide(L)'
;MKLYVEKIHLYLIGLNKFRLIVLFIIINVVNSLSFSFLAYFITGDGLRNHSIDNMSAKDQFLVAVFFAPIIETLIFQYALIESIRQKIRPLYACILSAFAFAAFHFYSVYYFLFALISGLIFAYMYYLEKSVIKSFLVVLTAHILYNLLIYTGRFL
;
A
#
# COMPACT_ATOMS: atom_id res chain seq x y z
N MET A 1 19.31 -6.46 -16.83
CA MET A 1 18.43 -5.93 -15.75
C MET A 1 17.60 -4.72 -16.20
N LYS A 2 18.20 -3.62 -16.71
CA LYS A 2 17.47 -2.42 -17.18
C LYS A 2 16.35 -2.72 -18.18
N LEU A 3 16.63 -3.58 -19.19
CA LEU A 3 15.68 -3.98 -20.23
C LEU A 3 14.43 -4.71 -19.66
N TYR A 4 14.60 -5.55 -18.63
CA TYR A 4 13.47 -6.26 -18.00
C TYR A 4 12.56 -5.32 -17.19
N VAL A 5 13.15 -4.39 -16.45
CA VAL A 5 12.39 -3.37 -15.68
C VAL A 5 11.55 -2.51 -16.63
N GLU A 6 12.12 -2.10 -17.76
CA GLU A 6 11.43 -1.33 -18.78
C GLU A 6 10.26 -2.11 -19.42
N LYS A 7 10.48 -3.38 -19.74
CA LYS A 7 9.41 -4.25 -20.26
C LYS A 7 8.24 -4.42 -19.27
N ILE A 8 8.56 -4.64 -17.99
CA ILE A 8 7.54 -4.74 -16.93
C ILE A 8 6.76 -3.41 -16.82
N HIS A 9 7.46 -2.29 -16.81
CA HIS A 9 6.84 -0.97 -16.73
C HIS A 9 5.88 -0.71 -17.91
N LEU A 10 6.31 -1.01 -19.14
CA LEU A 10 5.48 -0.88 -20.34
C LEU A 10 4.26 -1.81 -20.30
N TYR A 11 4.43 -3.05 -19.83
CA TYR A 11 3.33 -3.98 -19.65
C TYR A 11 2.29 -3.45 -18.65
N LEU A 12 2.72 -2.94 -17.49
CA LEU A 12 1.84 -2.41 -16.45
C LEU A 12 1.05 -1.17 -16.92
N ILE A 13 1.70 -0.26 -17.66
CA ILE A 13 1.01 0.90 -18.26
C ILE A 13 -0.06 0.46 -19.27
N GLY A 14 0.17 -0.65 -19.99
CA GLY A 14 -0.77 -1.20 -20.98
C GLY A 14 -1.99 -1.92 -20.36
N LEU A 15 -1.97 -2.23 -19.07
CA LEU A 15 -3.10 -2.88 -18.41
C LEU A 15 -4.30 -1.93 -18.28
N ASN A 16 -5.51 -2.46 -18.44
CA ASN A 16 -6.70 -1.73 -18.02
C ASN A 16 -6.73 -1.57 -16.49
N LYS A 17 -7.44 -0.54 -16.00
CA LYS A 17 -7.42 -0.18 -14.57
C LYS A 17 -7.90 -1.30 -13.64
N PHE A 18 -8.89 -2.05 -14.06
CA PHE A 18 -9.38 -3.18 -13.28
C PHE A 18 -8.29 -4.24 -13.07
N ARG A 19 -7.62 -4.66 -14.16
CA ARG A 19 -6.52 -5.64 -14.08
C ARG A 19 -5.34 -5.11 -13.26
N LEU A 20 -5.03 -3.83 -13.39
CA LEU A 20 -3.99 -3.17 -12.62
C LEU A 20 -4.32 -3.22 -11.12
N ILE A 21 -5.53 -2.82 -10.73
CA ILE A 21 -6.01 -2.85 -9.34
C ILE A 21 -5.94 -4.27 -8.78
N VAL A 22 -6.49 -5.26 -9.49
CA VAL A 22 -6.48 -6.66 -9.05
C VAL A 22 -5.05 -7.18 -8.87
N LEU A 23 -4.15 -6.90 -9.81
CA LEU A 23 -2.75 -7.31 -9.73
C LEU A 23 -2.06 -6.72 -8.47
N PHE A 24 -2.25 -5.43 -8.22
CA PHE A 24 -1.63 -4.76 -7.06
C PHE A 24 -2.24 -5.24 -5.73
N ILE A 25 -3.54 -5.54 -5.69
CA ILE A 25 -4.16 -6.18 -4.51
C ILE A 25 -3.52 -7.55 -4.26
N ILE A 26 -3.38 -8.40 -5.28
CA ILE A 26 -2.76 -9.72 -5.14
C ILE A 26 -1.33 -9.60 -4.60
N ILE A 27 -0.53 -8.68 -5.15
CA ILE A 27 0.85 -8.46 -4.70
C ILE A 27 0.86 -8.02 -3.23
N ASN A 28 -0.03 -7.11 -2.81
CA ASN A 28 -0.12 -6.67 -1.42
C ASN A 28 -0.60 -7.77 -0.47
N VAL A 29 -1.54 -8.62 -0.90
CA VAL A 29 -1.98 -9.79 -0.12
C VAL A 29 -0.83 -10.77 0.08
N VAL A 30 -0.08 -11.08 -0.98
CA VAL A 30 1.11 -11.95 -0.87
C VAL A 30 2.15 -11.33 0.07
N ASN A 31 2.41 -10.02 -0.04
CA ASN A 31 3.28 -9.30 0.87
C ASN A 31 2.82 -9.41 2.33
N SER A 32 1.53 -9.15 2.60
CA SER A 32 0.94 -9.24 3.93
C SER A 32 1.05 -10.64 4.53
N LEU A 33 0.69 -11.67 3.76
CA LEU A 33 0.77 -13.05 4.21
C LEU A 33 2.22 -13.48 4.49
N SER A 34 3.16 -13.06 3.63
CA SER A 34 4.59 -13.38 3.80
C SER A 34 5.15 -12.79 5.10
N PHE A 35 4.88 -11.52 5.39
CA PHE A 35 5.35 -10.88 6.62
C PHE A 35 4.57 -11.33 7.85
N SER A 36 3.28 -11.64 7.72
CA SER A 36 2.50 -12.20 8.83
C SER A 36 3.01 -13.58 9.22
N PHE A 37 3.32 -14.44 8.23
CA PHE A 37 3.92 -15.74 8.48
C PHE A 37 5.31 -15.61 9.10
N LEU A 38 6.17 -14.73 8.58
CA LEU A 38 7.50 -14.47 9.10
C LEU A 38 7.45 -13.96 10.56
N ALA A 39 6.57 -13.00 10.84
CA ALA A 39 6.38 -12.47 12.19
C ALA A 39 5.91 -13.59 13.14
N TYR A 40 4.89 -14.36 12.73
CA TYR A 40 4.37 -15.47 13.53
C TYR A 40 5.44 -16.53 13.82
N PHE A 41 6.24 -16.90 12.83
CA PHE A 41 7.30 -17.91 12.99
C PHE A 41 8.39 -17.49 13.98
N ILE A 42 8.69 -16.17 14.04
CA ILE A 42 9.80 -15.66 14.88
C ILE A 42 9.31 -15.23 16.26
N THR A 43 8.12 -14.63 16.36
CA THR A 43 7.63 -14.01 17.60
C THR A 43 6.46 -14.74 18.24
N GLY A 44 5.85 -15.70 17.54
CA GLY A 44 4.60 -16.33 17.95
C GLY A 44 3.34 -15.50 17.64
N ASP A 45 3.50 -14.25 17.18
CA ASP A 45 2.40 -13.34 16.83
C ASP A 45 2.52 -12.91 15.37
N GLY A 46 1.37 -12.87 14.65
CA GLY A 46 1.31 -12.32 13.28
C GLY A 46 1.43 -10.80 13.26
N LEU A 47 1.24 -10.22 12.08
CA LEU A 47 1.16 -8.76 11.95
C LEU A 47 -0.10 -8.24 12.67
N ARG A 48 0.09 -7.46 13.74
CA ARG A 48 -1.00 -6.85 14.51
C ARG A 48 -0.86 -5.34 14.56
N ASN A 49 -1.99 -4.67 14.41
CA ASN A 49 -2.13 -3.25 14.69
C ASN A 49 -3.03 -3.09 15.92
N HIS A 50 -2.41 -2.88 17.07
CA HIS A 50 -3.12 -2.75 18.35
C HIS A 50 -3.83 -1.41 18.53
N SER A 51 -3.60 -0.42 17.68
CA SER A 51 -4.16 0.93 17.85
C SER A 51 -5.68 1.00 17.73
N ILE A 52 -6.30 0.00 17.10
CA ILE A 52 -7.76 -0.07 16.90
C ILE A 52 -8.45 -1.14 17.75
N ASP A 53 -7.71 -1.93 18.55
CA ASP A 53 -8.26 -3.06 19.29
C ASP A 53 -9.36 -2.66 20.32
N ASN A 54 -9.28 -1.45 20.85
CA ASN A 54 -10.25 -0.92 21.82
C ASN A 54 -11.50 -0.27 21.16
N MET A 55 -11.58 -0.25 19.84
CA MET A 55 -12.72 0.33 19.12
C MET A 55 -13.83 -0.71 18.95
N SER A 56 -15.09 -0.25 18.79
CA SER A 56 -16.16 -1.14 18.37
C SER A 56 -15.88 -1.76 17.00
N ALA A 57 -16.43 -2.96 16.71
CA ALA A 57 -16.24 -3.63 15.42
C ALA A 57 -16.64 -2.74 14.23
N LYS A 58 -17.72 -1.93 14.41
CA LYS A 58 -18.15 -0.95 13.41
C LYS A 58 -17.10 0.13 13.18
N ASP A 59 -16.54 0.69 14.26
CA ASP A 59 -15.54 1.75 14.14
C ASP A 59 -14.22 1.21 13.57
N GLN A 60 -13.80 0.01 14.00
CA GLN A 60 -12.65 -0.69 13.39
C GLN A 60 -12.82 -0.85 11.88
N PHE A 61 -14.01 -1.29 11.43
CA PHE A 61 -14.32 -1.42 10.02
C PHE A 61 -14.22 -0.09 9.28
N LEU A 62 -14.88 0.94 9.78
CA LEU A 62 -14.88 2.26 9.15
C LEU A 62 -13.46 2.86 9.09
N VAL A 63 -12.73 2.78 10.19
CA VAL A 63 -11.35 3.29 10.26
C VAL A 63 -10.43 2.50 9.34
N ALA A 64 -10.38 1.19 9.47
CA ALA A 64 -9.42 0.36 8.74
C ALA A 64 -9.70 0.29 7.23
N VAL A 65 -10.99 0.26 6.83
CA VAL A 65 -11.36 0.05 5.42
C VAL A 65 -11.52 1.35 4.64
N PHE A 66 -11.93 2.43 5.29
CA PHE A 66 -12.22 3.68 4.59
C PHE A 66 -11.35 4.85 5.04
N PHE A 67 -11.38 5.22 6.32
CA PHE A 67 -10.73 6.45 6.77
C PHE A 67 -9.21 6.40 6.66
N ALA A 68 -8.59 5.31 7.13
CA ALA A 68 -7.15 5.15 7.03
C ALA A 68 -6.67 5.15 5.57
N PRO A 69 -7.20 4.31 4.65
CA PRO A 69 -6.81 4.35 3.24
C PRO A 69 -6.98 5.71 2.56
N ILE A 70 -8.06 6.45 2.88
CA ILE A 70 -8.28 7.79 2.31
C ILE A 70 -7.18 8.75 2.77
N ILE A 71 -6.96 8.84 4.09
CA ILE A 71 -5.98 9.76 4.67
C ILE A 71 -4.56 9.38 4.25
N GLU A 72 -4.23 8.11 4.30
CA GLU A 72 -2.90 7.59 3.94
C GLU A 72 -2.57 7.79 2.46
N THR A 73 -3.53 7.48 1.56
CA THR A 73 -3.35 7.72 0.12
C THR A 73 -3.23 9.21 -0.16
N LEU A 74 -4.02 10.04 0.53
CA LEU A 74 -3.96 11.50 0.36
C LEU A 74 -2.61 12.07 0.81
N ILE A 75 -2.09 11.64 1.96
CA ILE A 75 -0.86 12.18 2.53
C ILE A 75 0.36 11.61 1.80
N PHE A 76 0.49 10.29 1.73
CA PHE A 76 1.74 9.65 1.31
C PHE A 76 1.83 9.53 -0.21
N GLN A 77 0.80 9.07 -0.91
CA GLN A 77 0.88 8.91 -2.35
C GLN A 77 0.55 10.20 -3.12
N TYR A 78 -0.45 10.96 -2.68
CA TYR A 78 -0.80 12.19 -3.39
C TYR A 78 0.07 13.38 -2.92
N ALA A 79 -0.12 13.87 -1.70
CA ALA A 79 0.49 15.13 -1.27
C ALA A 79 2.03 15.07 -1.28
N LEU A 80 2.61 14.00 -0.74
CA LEU A 80 4.06 13.85 -0.69
C LEU A 80 4.67 13.68 -2.08
N ILE A 81 4.17 12.76 -2.91
CA ILE A 81 4.73 12.52 -4.24
C ILE A 81 4.59 13.78 -5.12
N GLU A 82 3.41 14.42 -5.13
CA GLU A 82 3.18 15.63 -5.94
C GLU A 82 4.07 16.81 -5.53
N SER A 83 4.36 16.96 -4.24
CA SER A 83 5.20 18.05 -3.75
C SER A 83 6.68 17.90 -4.12
N ILE A 84 7.15 16.68 -4.35
CA ILE A 84 8.58 16.41 -4.57
C ILE A 84 8.93 15.89 -5.97
N ARG A 85 7.98 15.30 -6.72
CA ARG A 85 8.24 14.63 -8.01
C ARG A 85 8.85 15.55 -9.08
N GLN A 86 8.65 16.88 -8.97
CA GLN A 86 9.25 17.85 -9.89
C GLN A 86 10.69 18.20 -9.52
N LYS A 87 11.12 17.91 -8.28
CA LYS A 87 12.43 18.26 -7.73
C LYS A 87 13.41 17.10 -7.75
N ILE A 88 12.91 15.88 -7.71
CA ILE A 88 13.72 14.64 -7.65
C ILE A 88 13.22 13.61 -8.66
N ARG A 89 14.08 12.61 -8.95
CA ARG A 89 13.69 11.50 -9.83
C ARG A 89 12.48 10.74 -9.26
N PRO A 90 11.55 10.28 -10.10
CA PRO A 90 10.31 9.59 -9.65
C PRO A 90 10.56 8.41 -8.72
N LEU A 91 11.62 7.65 -8.95
CA LEU A 91 11.99 6.52 -8.08
C LEU A 91 12.25 6.98 -6.64
N TYR A 92 12.96 8.09 -6.44
CA TYR A 92 13.22 8.61 -5.10
C TYR A 92 11.96 9.17 -4.45
N ALA A 93 11.04 9.76 -5.23
CA ALA A 93 9.75 10.19 -4.72
C ALA A 93 8.93 9.00 -4.20
N CYS A 94 8.90 7.88 -4.94
CA CYS A 94 8.24 6.65 -4.50
C CYS A 94 8.89 6.06 -3.24
N ILE A 95 10.23 6.05 -3.15
CA ILE A 95 10.96 5.54 -1.98
C ILE A 95 10.67 6.40 -0.74
N LEU A 96 10.71 7.72 -0.87
CA LEU A 96 10.42 8.63 0.25
C LEU A 96 8.96 8.51 0.72
N SER A 97 8.02 8.39 -0.23
CA SER A 97 6.61 8.14 0.06
C SER A 97 6.43 6.84 0.84
N ALA A 98 7.03 5.76 0.37
CA ALA A 98 6.96 4.45 1.01
C ALA A 98 7.60 4.43 2.41
N PHE A 99 8.73 5.10 2.57
CA PHE A 99 9.41 5.22 3.86
C PHE A 99 8.58 6.03 4.87
N ALA A 100 8.01 7.16 4.44
CA ALA A 100 7.11 7.94 5.27
C ALA A 100 5.86 7.12 5.67
N PHE A 101 5.24 6.43 4.72
CA PHE A 101 4.12 5.51 4.99
C PHE A 101 4.50 4.45 6.03
N ALA A 102 5.65 3.78 5.86
CA ALA A 102 6.12 2.75 6.79
C ALA A 102 6.44 3.30 8.19
N ALA A 103 7.00 4.51 8.27
CA ALA A 103 7.33 5.16 9.55
C ALA A 103 6.07 5.41 10.40
N PHE A 104 4.93 5.73 9.78
CA PHE A 104 3.64 5.85 10.47
C PHE A 104 3.02 4.50 10.86
N HIS A 105 3.57 3.39 10.36
CA HIS A 105 3.12 2.02 10.63
C HIS A 105 4.13 1.24 11.48
N PHE A 106 4.91 1.92 12.31
CA PHE A 106 5.95 1.29 13.14
C PHE A 106 5.34 0.64 14.41
N TYR A 107 4.54 -0.41 14.22
CA TYR A 107 4.02 -1.23 15.34
C TYR A 107 4.99 -2.33 15.74
N SER A 108 5.76 -2.85 14.78
CA SER A 108 6.88 -3.77 14.94
C SER A 108 7.82 -3.65 13.75
N VAL A 109 9.02 -4.24 13.85
CA VAL A 109 9.96 -4.26 12.70
C VAL A 109 9.35 -5.00 11.50
N TYR A 110 8.63 -6.08 11.73
CA TYR A 110 7.96 -6.84 10.66
C TYR A 110 6.84 -6.05 10.01
N TYR A 111 6.06 -5.34 10.82
CA TYR A 111 5.00 -4.46 10.32
C TYR A 111 5.58 -3.29 9.51
N PHE A 112 6.67 -2.68 10.00
CA PHE A 112 7.37 -1.62 9.27
C PHE A 112 7.85 -2.12 7.89
N LEU A 113 8.50 -3.28 7.82
CA LEU A 113 8.99 -3.85 6.56
C LEU A 113 7.85 -4.21 5.61
N PHE A 114 6.77 -4.79 6.12
CA PHE A 114 5.54 -5.02 5.37
C PHE A 114 4.99 -3.70 4.80
N ALA A 115 4.84 -2.68 5.65
CA ALA A 115 4.32 -1.38 5.25
C ALA A 115 5.23 -0.66 4.25
N LEU A 116 6.56 -0.80 4.38
CA LEU A 116 7.52 -0.25 3.43
C LEU A 116 7.32 -0.82 2.01
N ILE A 117 7.16 -2.14 1.90
CA ILE A 117 6.91 -2.79 0.61
C ILE A 117 5.52 -2.40 0.07
N SER A 118 4.49 -2.40 0.91
CA SER A 118 3.15 -1.95 0.51
C SER A 118 3.14 -0.50 0.06
N GLY A 119 3.85 0.38 0.78
CA GLY A 119 4.03 1.79 0.40
C GLY A 119 4.73 1.95 -0.95
N LEU A 120 5.77 1.15 -1.25
CA LEU A 120 6.43 1.12 -2.56
C LEU A 120 5.47 0.67 -3.67
N ILE A 121 4.66 -0.35 -3.41
CA ILE A 121 3.67 -0.87 -4.35
C ILE A 121 2.64 0.23 -4.68
N PHE A 122 2.06 0.90 -3.67
CA PHE A 122 1.10 1.99 -3.86
C PHE A 122 1.73 3.22 -4.52
N ALA A 123 2.94 3.62 -4.12
CA ALA A 123 3.64 4.75 -4.72
C ALA A 123 4.00 4.48 -6.19
N TYR A 124 4.41 3.26 -6.53
CA TYR A 124 4.67 2.88 -7.90
C TYR A 124 3.38 2.83 -8.73
N MET A 125 2.28 2.28 -8.18
CA MET A 125 0.97 2.29 -8.82
C MET A 125 0.50 3.71 -9.10
N TYR A 126 0.71 4.64 -8.16
CA TYR A 126 0.44 6.06 -8.34
C TYR A 126 1.22 6.64 -9.53
N TYR A 127 2.48 6.28 -9.66
CA TYR A 127 3.37 6.76 -10.72
C TYR A 127 3.03 6.22 -12.12
N LEU A 128 2.37 5.06 -12.24
CA LEU A 128 1.97 4.48 -13.53
C LEU A 128 0.93 5.31 -14.27
N GLU A 129 0.20 6.19 -13.59
CA GLU A 129 -0.83 7.03 -14.17
C GLU A 129 -0.30 8.42 -14.54
N LYS A 130 -0.75 8.94 -15.68
CA LYS A 130 -0.39 10.29 -16.15
C LYS A 130 -1.20 11.41 -15.48
N SER A 131 -2.44 11.11 -15.08
CA SER A 131 -3.35 12.08 -14.48
C SER A 131 -3.33 11.94 -12.96
N VAL A 132 -3.04 13.01 -12.25
CA VAL A 132 -3.01 13.08 -10.77
C VAL A 132 -4.29 12.53 -10.14
N ILE A 133 -5.46 12.96 -10.66
CA ILE A 133 -6.76 12.50 -10.15
C ILE A 133 -6.94 11.00 -10.38
N LYS A 134 -6.58 10.50 -11.57
CA LYS A 134 -6.66 9.07 -11.87
C LYS A 134 -5.68 8.26 -11.01
N SER A 135 -4.44 8.75 -10.83
CA SER A 135 -3.46 8.14 -9.93
C SER A 135 -4.04 7.96 -8.52
N PHE A 136 -4.57 9.04 -7.95
CA PHE A 136 -5.18 9.04 -6.63
C PHE A 136 -6.34 8.03 -6.53
N LEU A 137 -7.31 8.10 -7.47
CA LEU A 137 -8.49 7.24 -7.43
C LEU A 137 -8.15 5.76 -7.60
N VAL A 138 -7.21 5.43 -8.50
CA VAL A 138 -6.80 4.04 -8.76
C VAL A 138 -6.10 3.45 -7.52
N VAL A 139 -5.19 4.21 -6.90
CA VAL A 139 -4.50 3.76 -5.68
C VAL A 139 -5.47 3.67 -4.51
N LEU A 140 -6.31 4.67 -4.31
CA LEU A 140 -7.32 4.67 -3.24
C LEU A 140 -8.27 3.46 -3.37
N THR A 141 -8.75 3.17 -4.58
CA THR A 141 -9.60 2.00 -4.83
C THR A 141 -8.88 0.71 -4.48
N ALA A 142 -7.63 0.54 -4.93
CA ALA A 142 -6.83 -0.64 -4.61
C ALA A 142 -6.59 -0.77 -3.09
N HIS A 143 -6.31 0.33 -2.41
CA HIS A 143 -6.06 0.35 -0.97
C HIS A 143 -7.30 -0.02 -0.16
N ILE A 144 -8.45 0.59 -0.48
CA ILE A 144 -9.73 0.25 0.17
C ILE A 144 -10.08 -1.23 -0.04
N LEU A 145 -10.00 -1.72 -1.27
CA LEU A 145 -10.33 -3.11 -1.57
C LEU A 145 -9.37 -4.10 -0.92
N TYR A 146 -8.08 -3.78 -0.87
CA TYR A 146 -7.08 -4.56 -0.14
C TYR A 146 -7.41 -4.61 1.35
N ASN A 147 -7.65 -3.46 1.99
CA ASN A 147 -7.98 -3.41 3.41
C ASN A 147 -9.31 -4.10 3.73
N LEU A 148 -10.31 -3.99 2.85
CA LEU A 148 -11.57 -4.73 2.98
C LEU A 148 -11.33 -6.25 2.95
N LEU A 149 -10.50 -6.74 2.03
CA LEU A 149 -10.15 -8.16 1.92
C LEU A 149 -9.43 -8.66 3.17
N ILE A 150 -8.44 -7.91 3.67
CA ILE A 150 -7.71 -8.27 4.89
C ILE A 150 -8.61 -8.19 6.13
N TYR A 151 -9.47 -7.18 6.21
CA TYR A 151 -10.41 -7.04 7.34
C TYR A 151 -11.40 -8.21 7.38
N THR A 152 -12.00 -8.57 6.26
CA THR A 152 -12.95 -9.71 6.19
C THR A 152 -12.26 -11.05 6.40
N GLY A 153 -11.02 -11.21 5.94
CA GLY A 153 -10.23 -12.43 6.14
C GLY A 153 -9.91 -12.74 7.62
N ARG A 154 -10.08 -11.80 8.55
CA ARG A 154 -9.92 -12.03 10.00
C ARG A 154 -11.04 -12.90 10.60
N PHE A 155 -12.16 -13.03 9.92
CA PHE A 155 -13.35 -13.76 10.38
C PHE A 155 -13.51 -15.12 9.69
N LEU A 156 -12.61 -15.47 8.78
CA LEU A 156 -12.53 -16.77 8.10
C LEU A 156 -11.47 -17.66 8.75
#